data_c8290b832f80c8ef9008489165dc0f32
#
_entry.id   c8290b832f80c8ef9008489165dc0f32
#
_cell.length_a   1.000
_cell.length_b   1.000
_cell.length_c   1.000
_cell.angle_alpha   90.00
_cell.angle_beta   90.00
_cell.angle_gamma   90.00
#
_symmetry.space_group_name_H-M   'P 1'
#
loop_
_entity.id
_entity.type
_entity.pdbx_description
1 polymer ?
#
loop_
_entity_poly.entity_id
_entity_poly.type
_entity_poly.pdbx_seq_one_letter_code
_entity_poly.pdbx_strand_id
1 'polypeptide(L)'
;MKKILLTSALILSIAGLAPASVLGEENTTQSTSAVKEAIAKEEKKESSVEENSKSEVLPKVDVQEDKPKKEGWYQENHHWRFYQDDKPALNWKQIQGKWYYFDQDGNRLHSTVYKGYAFDQDGVMTENSWTKLDNQWYYADSSGRLAQNTWKKINGSWYYFDQTGSMLSNTAVDGYLLTKSGAMAEKGWTKLDQIWYYVAPSGKISQDKWEKINGSWYYFDKDGGMLSATTFKGYLFNQSGAMAENNWVKIKDTWFYANGSGRYVQENWQKIQGSWYSFDQNGGMLADKWKESYYLKTSGAMAENEWIFDKAYKSWFYLKADGRYANQEWIGAYYLKSGGYMAKSEWIYDNSDKARYYLDDNGHYVSGTYKIDGKEHLFQKYGQWISEVSTEGGFVKGQYSNTIFLDPGHGGRDSGAFYYNVAEKDLNMQIYRKLRSKLEELGYKVLTSRDSDIDVDFVTERSRMVNKTNSDIFISIHFNATGNTYSKASGIQTYSYSDEPDYPSKINKYWHNHPDRMSESKRL
;
A
#
# COMPACT_ATOMS: atom_id res chain seq x y z
N MET A 1 -36.80 24.09 -19.32
CA MET A 1 -37.08 25.36 -18.61
C MET A 1 -36.70 25.19 -17.13
N LYS A 2 -35.94 26.19 -16.64
CA LYS A 2 -35.49 26.42 -15.23
C LYS A 2 -34.58 25.35 -14.62
N LYS A 3 -33.24 25.46 -14.63
CA LYS A 3 -32.29 26.36 -13.93
C LYS A 3 -32.70 26.72 -12.49
N ILE A 4 -31.91 26.22 -11.52
CA ILE A 4 -31.41 26.95 -10.34
C ILE A 4 -30.15 26.23 -9.92
N LEU A 5 -29.13 26.84 -10.07
CA LEU A 5 -27.94 27.37 -9.42
C LEU A 5 -28.17 27.73 -7.95
N LEU A 6 -27.17 27.36 -7.12
CA LEU A 6 -26.56 28.21 -6.08
C LEU A 6 -25.53 27.34 -5.36
N THR A 7 -24.25 27.54 -5.59
CA THR A 7 -23.27 28.49 -5.02
C THR A 7 -23.00 28.28 -3.55
N SER A 8 -21.78 27.84 -3.32
CA SER A 8 -20.68 28.58 -2.68
C SER A 8 -20.68 28.73 -1.16
N ALA A 9 -19.54 28.51 -0.71
CA ALA A 9 -18.76 29.22 0.30
C ALA A 9 -18.53 28.43 1.58
N LEU A 10 -17.34 28.27 1.94
CA LEU A 10 -16.23 29.09 2.35
C LEU A 10 -15.86 28.84 3.82
N ILE A 11 -14.65 28.35 4.01
CA ILE A 11 -13.65 28.76 5.01
C ILE A 11 -14.03 28.76 6.50
N LEU A 12 -13.30 28.07 7.34
CA LEU A 12 -12.28 28.65 8.19
C LEU A 12 -11.50 27.59 9.00
N SER A 13 -10.21 27.71 8.88
CA SER A 13 -9.18 27.28 9.80
C SER A 13 -9.49 27.62 11.26
N ILE A 14 -9.08 26.75 12.19
CA ILE A 14 -8.41 27.17 13.43
C ILE A 14 -7.49 26.05 13.90
N ALA A 15 -6.28 26.48 14.17
CA ALA A 15 -5.19 25.80 14.80
C ALA A 15 -5.51 25.35 16.24
N GLY A 16 -4.74 24.37 16.70
CA GLY A 16 -4.53 24.27 18.12
C GLY A 16 -4.24 22.89 18.66
N LEU A 17 -2.96 22.71 19.02
CA LEU A 17 -2.47 21.93 20.15
C LEU A 17 -2.18 20.43 19.96
N ALA A 18 -0.87 20.21 19.88
CA ALA A 18 -0.22 18.98 20.32
C ALA A 18 -0.40 18.75 21.83
N PRO A 19 -0.16 17.55 22.31
CA PRO A 19 0.91 17.44 23.29
C PRO A 19 1.97 16.40 22.93
N ALA A 20 3.14 16.71 23.46
CA ALA A 20 4.40 16.01 23.42
C ALA A 20 4.39 14.72 24.24
N SER A 21 5.31 13.82 23.86
CA SER A 21 6.21 13.04 24.74
C SER A 21 7.22 12.35 23.83
N VAL A 22 8.47 12.80 23.85
CA VAL A 22 9.58 12.49 24.74
C VAL A 22 10.19 11.11 24.46
N LEU A 23 11.40 11.19 24.01
CA LEU A 23 12.68 10.48 24.22
C LEU A 23 13.45 10.57 22.93
N GLY A 24 14.54 11.25 22.76
CA GLY A 24 15.73 11.42 23.57
C GLY A 24 16.89 10.88 22.76
N GLU A 25 17.69 11.80 22.24
CA GLU A 25 19.12 11.53 22.05
C GLU A 25 19.85 12.86 21.96
N GLU A 26 20.58 13.14 23.04
CA GLU A 26 21.64 14.11 23.10
C GLU A 26 22.73 13.74 22.11
N ASN A 27 23.26 14.71 21.38
CA ASN A 27 24.72 14.77 21.29
C ASN A 27 25.24 16.13 20.79
N THR A 28 25.99 16.72 21.69
CA THR A 28 27.27 17.43 21.46
C THR A 28 27.33 18.55 20.45
N THR A 29 27.01 19.73 20.94
CA THR A 29 27.66 20.98 20.55
C THR A 29 27.85 21.86 21.78
N GLN A 30 28.73 21.45 22.70
CA GLN A 30 29.27 22.31 23.75
C GLN A 30 30.70 21.84 24.08
N SER A 31 31.64 22.29 23.25
CA SER A 31 33.08 22.19 23.64
C SER A 31 33.99 23.19 22.89
N THR A 32 33.51 24.35 22.48
CA THR A 32 34.40 25.40 21.94
C THR A 32 34.34 26.72 22.67
N SER A 33 33.51 26.86 23.70
CA SER A 33 33.51 28.09 24.53
C SER A 33 34.29 27.99 25.85
N ALA A 34 34.52 26.80 26.38
CA ALA A 34 35.24 26.62 27.64
C ALA A 34 36.77 26.64 27.51
N VAL A 35 37.30 26.43 26.29
CA VAL A 35 38.77 26.48 26.07
C VAL A 35 39.29 27.91 25.86
N LYS A 36 38.43 28.85 25.45
CA LYS A 36 38.83 30.27 25.33
C LYS A 36 38.82 31.05 26.64
N GLU A 37 38.11 30.58 27.65
CA GLU A 37 38.12 31.24 29.00
C GLU A 37 39.22 30.73 29.93
N ALA A 38 39.81 29.55 29.68
CA ALA A 38 40.90 29.04 30.47
C ALA A 38 42.27 29.65 30.12
N ILE A 39 42.46 30.14 28.90
CA ILE A 39 43.70 30.77 28.43
C ILE A 39 43.80 32.24 28.87
N ALA A 40 42.68 32.90 29.17
CA ALA A 40 42.68 34.31 29.63
C ALA A 40 42.88 34.50 31.13
N LYS A 41 42.99 33.46 31.91
CA LYS A 41 43.17 33.52 33.37
C LYS A 41 44.60 33.21 33.89
N GLU A 42 45.51 32.78 33.02
CA GLU A 42 46.91 32.51 33.40
C GLU A 42 47.89 33.64 33.12
N GLU A 43 47.51 34.68 32.40
CA GLU A 43 48.37 35.86 32.12
C GLU A 43 48.23 37.01 33.13
N LYS A 44 47.60 36.82 34.27
CA LYS A 44 47.38 37.88 35.27
C LYS A 44 47.92 37.57 36.66
N LYS A 45 49.04 36.86 36.77
CA LYS A 45 49.62 36.59 38.07
C LYS A 45 51.14 36.53 38.08
N GLU A 46 51.81 37.53 37.49
CA GLU A 46 53.21 37.83 37.76
C GLU A 46 53.49 39.31 37.45
N SER A 47 53.14 40.21 38.36
CA SER A 47 53.76 41.53 38.49
C SER A 47 53.40 42.11 39.87
N SER A 48 54.23 41.84 40.86
CA SER A 48 54.46 42.77 41.97
C SER A 48 55.43 42.11 42.96
N VAL A 49 56.70 42.38 42.85
CA VAL A 49 57.55 42.61 44.02
C VAL A 49 58.61 43.63 43.59
N GLU A 50 58.43 44.89 44.01
CA GLU A 50 59.50 45.86 44.19
C GLU A 50 60.28 45.49 45.47
N GLU A 51 61.59 45.54 45.41
CA GLU A 51 62.32 46.22 46.50
C GLU A 51 63.76 46.54 46.11
N ASN A 52 64.06 47.77 46.39
CA ASN A 52 65.29 48.45 46.42
C ASN A 52 66.57 47.73 46.91
N SER A 53 67.69 47.97 46.26
CA SER A 53 68.89 48.35 46.94
C SER A 53 69.89 49.08 46.01
N LYS A 54 70.34 50.26 46.47
CA LYS A 54 71.39 51.05 45.90
C LYS A 54 72.74 50.37 46.04
N SER A 55 73.60 50.40 45.07
CA SER A 55 75.01 50.83 45.32
C SER A 55 75.91 50.78 44.09
N GLU A 56 76.60 51.85 43.86
CA GLU A 56 77.95 52.07 43.36
C GLU A 56 78.25 51.84 41.87
N VAL A 57 78.53 52.97 41.25
CA VAL A 57 79.11 53.18 39.95
C VAL A 57 80.62 52.82 39.93
N LEU A 58 80.96 51.86 39.08
CA LEU A 58 82.31 51.74 38.52
C LEU A 58 82.29 51.76 37.05
N PRO A 59 83.32 52.28 36.37
CA PRO A 59 83.27 52.72 34.98
C PRO A 59 83.18 51.51 34.00
N LYS A 60 82.25 51.55 33.09
CA LYS A 60 82.11 50.62 31.99
C LYS A 60 83.34 50.73 31.07
N VAL A 61 84.08 49.59 31.03
CA VAL A 61 84.90 49.25 29.87
C VAL A 61 83.97 48.75 28.82
N ASP A 62 83.82 49.42 27.70
CA ASP A 62 83.07 48.99 26.52
C ASP A 62 83.84 47.81 25.89
N VAL A 63 83.56 46.61 26.33
CA VAL A 63 83.91 45.38 25.58
C VAL A 63 82.79 45.22 24.57
N GLN A 64 82.96 45.57 23.34
CA GLN A 64 82.15 45.09 22.22
C GLN A 64 82.29 43.57 22.18
N GLU A 65 81.35 42.88 22.79
CA GLU A 65 81.15 41.48 22.49
C GLU A 65 80.73 41.37 21.03
N ASP A 66 81.63 40.93 20.16
CA ASP A 66 81.37 40.51 18.80
C ASP A 66 80.34 39.36 18.84
N LYS A 67 79.02 39.71 18.80
CA LYS A 67 77.98 38.69 18.69
C LYS A 67 78.28 37.87 17.46
N PRO A 68 78.36 36.51 17.56
CA PRO A 68 78.63 35.69 16.38
C PRO A 68 77.56 36.01 15.31
N LYS A 69 78.01 36.33 14.09
CA LYS A 69 77.14 36.57 12.93
C LYS A 69 76.24 35.36 12.73
N LYS A 70 74.91 35.60 12.52
CA LYS A 70 73.99 34.53 12.19
C LYS A 70 74.32 33.99 10.80
N GLU A 71 74.52 32.68 10.73
CA GLU A 71 74.77 31.94 9.50
C GLU A 71 73.97 30.64 9.50
N GLY A 72 73.17 30.36 8.44
CA GLY A 72 72.36 29.15 8.35
C GLY A 72 70.93 29.33 8.90
N TRP A 73 70.32 28.21 9.36
CA TRP A 73 68.96 28.16 9.79
C TRP A 73 68.77 28.56 11.24
N TYR A 74 67.78 29.46 11.50
CA TYR A 74 67.37 29.90 12.85
C TYR A 74 65.86 29.86 12.95
N GLN A 75 65.33 29.43 14.09
CA GLN A 75 63.92 29.53 14.42
C GLN A 75 63.71 30.74 15.34
N GLU A 76 62.91 31.72 14.87
CA GLU A 76 62.64 32.95 15.60
C GLU A 76 61.14 33.23 15.58
N ASN A 77 60.55 33.53 16.70
CA ASN A 77 59.13 33.79 16.85
C ASN A 77 58.24 32.72 16.12
N HIS A 78 58.60 31.43 16.29
CA HIS A 78 57.94 30.27 15.65
C HIS A 78 58.11 30.19 14.12
N HIS A 79 58.90 31.07 13.50
CA HIS A 79 59.19 31.05 12.09
C HIS A 79 60.64 30.60 11.82
N TRP A 80 60.84 29.83 10.77
CA TRP A 80 62.18 29.47 10.28
C TRP A 80 62.68 30.55 9.36
N ARG A 81 63.95 31.02 9.59
CA ARG A 81 64.68 31.99 8.76
C ARG A 81 66.03 31.38 8.40
N PHE A 82 66.56 31.80 7.26
CA PHE A 82 67.90 31.43 6.86
C PHE A 82 68.75 32.68 6.74
N TYR A 83 69.85 32.70 7.45
CA TYR A 83 70.76 33.84 7.47
C TYR A 83 72.01 33.58 6.65
N GLN A 84 72.47 34.58 5.95
CA GLN A 84 73.78 34.60 5.29
C GLN A 84 74.40 35.99 5.55
N ASP A 85 75.61 36.00 6.14
CA ASP A 85 76.27 37.20 6.58
C ASP A 85 75.36 38.11 7.47
N ASP A 86 74.70 37.52 8.47
CA ASP A 86 73.77 38.20 9.40
C ASP A 86 72.53 38.81 8.76
N LYS A 87 72.27 38.54 7.49
CA LYS A 87 71.08 39.03 6.76
C LYS A 87 70.12 37.86 6.50
N PRO A 88 68.82 38.05 6.78
CA PRO A 88 67.84 37.04 6.45
C PRO A 88 67.65 36.88 4.94
N ALA A 89 67.51 35.65 4.46
CA ALA A 89 67.15 35.39 3.11
C ALA A 89 65.75 35.93 2.81
N LEU A 90 65.55 36.48 1.62
CA LEU A 90 64.28 37.01 1.11
C LEU A 90 64.01 36.38 -0.25
N ASN A 91 62.73 36.18 -0.59
CA ASN A 91 62.30 35.61 -1.87
C ASN A 91 62.86 34.20 -2.10
N TRP A 92 63.16 33.84 -3.31
CA TRP A 92 63.67 32.54 -3.68
C TRP A 92 65.12 32.32 -3.26
N LYS A 93 65.38 31.22 -2.60
CA LYS A 93 66.72 30.80 -2.22
C LYS A 93 66.89 29.31 -2.40
N GLN A 94 67.96 28.89 -3.08
CA GLN A 94 68.37 27.50 -3.13
C GLN A 94 69.34 27.22 -1.98
N ILE A 95 69.04 26.23 -1.16
CA ILE A 95 69.86 25.85 0.01
C ILE A 95 70.08 24.32 -0.08
N GLN A 96 71.30 23.87 -0.18
CA GLN A 96 71.65 22.47 -0.32
C GLN A 96 70.88 21.75 -1.43
N GLY A 97 70.70 22.40 -2.58
CA GLY A 97 69.99 21.84 -3.74
C GLY A 97 68.46 21.91 -3.68
N LYS A 98 67.89 22.36 -2.59
CA LYS A 98 66.44 22.51 -2.39
C LYS A 98 66.02 23.96 -2.50
N TRP A 99 64.85 24.23 -3.12
CA TRP A 99 64.34 25.57 -3.25
C TRP A 99 63.38 25.91 -2.10
N TYR A 100 63.54 27.14 -1.54
CA TYR A 100 62.73 27.71 -0.49
C TYR A 100 62.27 29.13 -0.93
N TYR A 101 61.16 29.56 -0.36
CA TYR A 101 60.73 30.95 -0.50
C TYR A 101 60.58 31.59 0.87
N PHE A 102 61.12 32.79 1.03
CA PHE A 102 61.04 33.61 2.23
C PHE A 102 60.21 34.87 1.94
N ASP A 103 59.32 35.23 2.86
CA ASP A 103 58.51 36.42 2.75
C ASP A 103 59.34 37.73 2.96
N GLN A 104 58.66 38.88 3.01
CA GLN A 104 59.32 40.17 3.19
C GLN A 104 59.96 40.33 4.58
N ASP A 105 59.47 39.58 5.57
CA ASP A 105 60.00 39.54 6.93
C ASP A 105 61.12 38.47 7.12
N GLY A 106 61.47 37.77 6.07
CA GLY A 106 62.44 36.68 6.08
C GLY A 106 61.92 35.35 6.60
N ASN A 107 60.61 35.18 6.78
CA ASN A 107 60.04 33.94 7.23
C ASN A 107 59.92 32.94 6.07
N ARG A 108 60.35 31.73 6.30
CA ARG A 108 60.21 30.60 5.35
C ARG A 108 58.74 30.24 5.18
N LEU A 109 58.24 30.17 3.95
CA LEU A 109 56.95 29.57 3.66
C LEU A 109 57.01 28.06 3.85
N HIS A 110 55.96 27.50 4.39
CA HIS A 110 55.80 26.06 4.57
C HIS A 110 54.32 25.68 4.56
N SER A 111 54.00 24.42 4.28
CA SER A 111 52.64 23.89 4.28
C SER A 111 51.63 24.79 3.53
N THR A 112 52.03 25.37 2.39
CA THR A 112 51.21 26.33 1.67
C THR A 112 51.44 26.33 0.17
N VAL A 113 50.50 26.88 -0.56
CA VAL A 113 50.65 27.21 -1.98
C VAL A 113 50.84 28.73 -2.12
N TYR A 114 51.89 29.11 -2.81
CA TYR A 114 52.16 30.53 -3.05
C TYR A 114 52.64 30.80 -4.48
N LYS A 115 51.99 31.71 -5.18
CA LYS A 115 52.31 32.11 -6.56
C LYS A 115 52.48 30.94 -7.56
N GLY A 116 51.67 29.88 -7.37
CA GLY A 116 51.72 28.70 -8.25
C GLY A 116 52.81 27.67 -7.93
N TYR A 117 53.34 27.73 -6.72
CA TYR A 117 54.29 26.72 -6.18
C TYR A 117 53.77 26.20 -4.84
N ALA A 118 54.04 24.95 -4.53
CA ALA A 118 53.70 24.33 -3.28
C ALA A 118 54.94 24.11 -2.42
N PHE A 119 54.81 24.36 -1.12
CA PHE A 119 55.87 24.19 -0.13
C PHE A 119 55.42 23.16 0.90
N ASP A 120 56.24 22.14 1.09
CA ASP A 120 55.94 21.08 2.09
C ASP A 120 56.08 21.59 3.55
N GLN A 121 55.98 20.66 4.51
CA GLN A 121 56.11 20.97 5.97
C GLN A 121 57.50 21.58 6.29
N ASP A 122 58.52 21.10 5.57
CA ASP A 122 59.88 21.58 5.75
C ASP A 122 60.19 22.83 4.90
N GLY A 123 59.15 23.42 4.28
CA GLY A 123 59.24 24.59 3.40
C GLY A 123 59.99 24.36 2.09
N VAL A 124 60.25 23.08 1.73
CA VAL A 124 60.87 22.73 0.46
C VAL A 124 59.84 22.87 -0.64
N MET A 125 60.20 23.56 -1.72
CA MET A 125 59.36 23.62 -2.92
C MET A 125 59.25 22.21 -3.53
N THR A 126 58.01 21.79 -3.81
CA THR A 126 57.73 20.54 -4.48
C THR A 126 58.10 20.61 -5.94
N GLU A 127 58.88 19.63 -6.46
CA GLU A 127 59.27 19.53 -7.86
C GLU A 127 58.95 18.13 -8.39
N ASN A 128 58.45 18.06 -9.64
CA ASN A 128 58.17 16.83 -10.38
C ASN A 128 57.47 15.73 -9.55
N SER A 129 56.57 16.13 -8.65
CA SER A 129 55.93 15.21 -7.73
C SER A 129 54.57 15.68 -7.24
N TRP A 130 53.88 14.77 -6.58
CA TRP A 130 52.66 15.04 -5.84
C TRP A 130 52.95 15.60 -4.45
N THR A 131 52.18 16.56 -4.01
CA THR A 131 52.16 17.03 -2.62
C THR A 131 50.73 17.17 -2.10
N LYS A 132 50.55 16.96 -0.80
CA LYS A 132 49.25 17.09 -0.17
C LYS A 132 49.32 18.17 0.91
N LEU A 133 48.51 19.23 0.73
CA LEU A 133 48.40 20.34 1.66
C LEU A 133 46.91 20.54 2.00
N ASP A 134 46.57 20.68 3.28
CA ASP A 134 45.21 20.91 3.77
C ASP A 134 44.17 19.96 3.12
N ASN A 135 44.50 18.63 3.06
CA ASN A 135 43.71 17.60 2.43
C ASN A 135 43.51 17.72 0.92
N GLN A 136 44.11 18.70 0.25
CA GLN A 136 44.10 18.85 -1.21
C GLN A 136 45.40 18.31 -1.83
N TRP A 137 45.29 17.67 -3.00
CA TRP A 137 46.43 17.18 -3.76
C TRP A 137 46.80 18.18 -4.83
N TYR A 138 48.09 18.39 -4.99
CA TYR A 138 48.72 19.23 -6.00
C TYR A 138 49.78 18.43 -6.73
N TYR A 139 50.07 18.81 -7.97
CA TYR A 139 51.19 18.24 -8.74
C TYR A 139 52.06 19.36 -9.33
N ALA A 140 53.35 19.34 -8.97
CA ALA A 140 54.34 20.25 -9.51
C ALA A 140 55.10 19.58 -10.68
N ASP A 141 55.41 20.37 -11.71
CA ASP A 141 56.31 19.96 -12.76
C ASP A 141 57.80 20.03 -12.34
N SER A 142 58.72 19.72 -13.25
CA SER A 142 60.17 19.76 -12.98
C SER A 142 60.71 21.17 -12.66
N SER A 143 59.93 22.22 -12.92
CA SER A 143 60.28 23.61 -12.53
C SER A 143 59.61 24.04 -11.20
N GLY A 144 58.91 23.12 -10.54
CA GLY A 144 58.13 23.40 -9.33
C GLY A 144 56.77 24.04 -9.60
N ARG A 145 56.42 24.36 -10.85
CA ARG A 145 55.12 24.96 -11.18
C ARG A 145 54.00 23.98 -11.01
N LEU A 146 52.96 24.38 -10.26
CA LEU A 146 51.76 23.61 -10.13
C LEU A 146 50.95 23.59 -11.43
N ALA A 147 50.40 22.41 -11.75
CA ALA A 147 49.37 22.28 -12.76
C ALA A 147 48.13 23.09 -12.29
N GLN A 148 47.63 24.00 -13.12
CA GLN A 148 46.47 24.84 -12.80
C GLN A 148 45.55 24.94 -14.01
N ASN A 149 44.24 24.83 -13.76
CA ASN A 149 43.18 24.91 -14.77
C ASN A 149 43.45 24.03 -16.00
N THR A 150 43.92 22.80 -15.79
CA THR A 150 44.39 21.95 -16.86
C THR A 150 44.28 20.48 -16.58
N TRP A 151 44.15 19.71 -17.65
CA TRP A 151 44.35 18.27 -17.66
C TRP A 151 45.83 17.92 -17.73
N LYS A 152 46.26 16.99 -16.89
CA LYS A 152 47.64 16.48 -16.90
C LYS A 152 47.68 14.96 -16.83
N LYS A 153 48.45 14.34 -17.69
CA LYS A 153 48.70 12.91 -17.66
C LYS A 153 49.91 12.61 -16.78
N ILE A 154 49.70 11.85 -15.71
CA ILE A 154 50.73 11.51 -14.74
C ILE A 154 50.71 9.99 -14.53
N ASN A 155 51.85 9.33 -14.75
CA ASN A 155 51.98 7.87 -14.62
C ASN A 155 50.89 7.07 -15.37
N GLY A 156 50.49 7.53 -16.56
CA GLY A 156 49.52 6.85 -17.41
C GLY A 156 48.07 7.29 -17.20
N SER A 157 47.70 7.89 -16.07
CA SER A 157 46.34 8.36 -15.75
C SER A 157 46.20 9.86 -15.94
N TRP A 158 45.01 10.30 -16.36
CA TRP A 158 44.67 11.72 -16.49
C TRP A 158 44.06 12.26 -15.21
N TYR A 159 44.48 13.48 -14.84
CA TYR A 159 43.98 14.25 -13.69
C TYR A 159 43.64 15.66 -14.12
N TYR A 160 42.68 16.28 -13.45
CA TYR A 160 42.37 17.69 -13.67
C TYR A 160 42.68 18.53 -12.43
N PHE A 161 43.30 19.66 -12.63
CA PHE A 161 43.63 20.60 -11.60
C PHE A 161 42.86 21.88 -11.83
N ASP A 162 42.23 22.42 -10.78
CA ASP A 162 41.48 23.66 -10.84
C ASP A 162 42.39 24.92 -10.94
N GLN A 163 41.77 26.08 -10.92
CA GLN A 163 42.52 27.37 -11.00
C GLN A 163 43.46 27.60 -9.81
N THR A 164 43.24 26.96 -8.68
CA THR A 164 44.11 27.06 -7.49
C THR A 164 45.26 26.03 -7.55
N GLY A 165 45.19 25.09 -8.49
CA GLY A 165 46.10 23.95 -8.62
C GLY A 165 45.66 22.74 -7.81
N SER A 166 44.50 22.79 -7.16
CA SER A 166 43.97 21.62 -6.44
C SER A 166 43.49 20.56 -7.43
N MET A 167 43.87 19.29 -7.19
CA MET A 167 43.38 18.17 -7.97
C MET A 167 41.91 17.94 -7.66
N LEU A 168 41.06 17.93 -8.68
CA LEU A 168 39.66 17.54 -8.53
C LEU A 168 39.51 16.04 -8.44
N SER A 169 38.56 15.59 -7.62
CA SER A 169 38.21 14.16 -7.46
C SER A 169 36.71 14.03 -7.21
N ASN A 170 36.18 12.83 -7.48
CA ASN A 170 34.78 12.47 -7.23
C ASN A 170 33.79 13.45 -7.93
N THR A 171 34.08 13.86 -9.13
CA THR A 171 33.28 14.81 -9.90
C THR A 171 33.46 14.63 -11.41
N ALA A 172 32.66 15.30 -12.21
CA ALA A 172 32.81 15.34 -13.65
C ALA A 172 33.31 16.73 -14.10
N VAL A 173 34.22 16.75 -15.06
CA VAL A 173 34.77 17.95 -15.68
C VAL A 173 34.75 17.78 -17.19
N ASP A 174 34.14 18.71 -17.94
CA ASP A 174 34.06 18.71 -19.42
C ASP A 174 33.51 17.38 -20.00
N GLY A 175 32.66 16.68 -19.21
CA GLY A 175 32.11 15.36 -19.56
C GLY A 175 33.03 14.18 -19.27
N TYR A 176 34.16 14.37 -18.61
CA TYR A 176 35.02 13.31 -18.12
C TYR A 176 34.84 13.09 -16.62
N LEU A 177 34.79 11.85 -16.19
CA LEU A 177 34.55 11.49 -14.80
C LEU A 177 35.88 11.32 -14.06
N LEU A 178 36.03 12.00 -12.92
CA LEU A 178 37.16 11.85 -12.01
C LEU A 178 36.75 10.97 -10.83
N THR A 179 37.48 9.92 -10.60
CA THR A 179 37.25 8.98 -9.50
C THR A 179 37.61 9.59 -8.14
N LYS A 180 37.39 8.88 -7.05
CA LYS A 180 37.82 9.30 -5.71
C LYS A 180 39.33 9.50 -5.59
N SER A 181 40.11 8.82 -6.39
CA SER A 181 41.57 9.02 -6.46
C SER A 181 42.00 10.23 -7.28
N GLY A 182 41.04 10.94 -7.90
CA GLY A 182 41.30 12.02 -8.85
C GLY A 182 41.65 11.56 -10.28
N ALA A 183 41.93 10.30 -10.48
CA ALA A 183 42.19 9.77 -11.81
C ALA A 183 40.92 9.75 -12.66
N MET A 184 41.05 10.10 -13.96
CA MET A 184 39.96 9.99 -14.93
C MET A 184 39.49 8.51 -15.01
N ALA A 185 38.20 8.30 -14.95
CA ALA A 185 37.59 6.98 -15.03
C ALA A 185 37.86 6.33 -16.40
N GLU A 186 38.07 5.03 -16.38
CA GLU A 186 38.20 4.24 -17.60
C GLU A 186 36.83 3.93 -18.23
N LYS A 187 36.83 3.53 -19.50
CA LYS A 187 35.63 3.14 -20.22
C LYS A 187 34.84 2.05 -19.46
N GLY A 188 33.51 2.15 -19.48
CA GLY A 188 32.63 1.20 -18.83
C GLY A 188 31.89 1.80 -17.62
N TRP A 189 31.39 0.93 -16.76
CA TRP A 189 30.63 1.32 -15.60
C TRP A 189 31.53 1.80 -14.46
N THR A 190 31.23 2.98 -13.93
CA THR A 190 31.92 3.56 -12.77
C THR A 190 30.92 4.05 -11.76
N LYS A 191 31.12 3.74 -10.48
CA LYS A 191 30.25 4.18 -9.39
C LYS A 191 30.94 5.25 -8.55
N LEU A 192 30.31 6.43 -8.41
CA LEU A 192 30.71 7.48 -7.49
C LEU A 192 29.55 7.81 -6.56
N ASP A 193 29.77 7.87 -5.26
CA ASP A 193 28.81 8.26 -4.23
C ASP A 193 27.38 7.69 -4.42
N GLN A 194 27.29 6.37 -4.61
CA GLN A 194 26.08 5.59 -4.88
C GLN A 194 25.45 5.79 -6.27
N ILE A 195 25.94 6.70 -7.10
CA ILE A 195 25.43 6.95 -8.45
C ILE A 195 26.32 6.19 -9.45
N TRP A 196 25.70 5.50 -10.40
CA TRP A 196 26.37 4.84 -11.50
C TRP A 196 26.49 5.77 -12.71
N TYR A 197 27.62 5.75 -13.32
CA TYR A 197 27.96 6.45 -14.56
C TYR A 197 28.44 5.44 -15.61
N TYR A 198 28.27 5.77 -16.86
CA TYR A 198 28.85 4.99 -17.95
C TYR A 198 29.80 5.85 -18.78
N VAL A 199 31.06 5.45 -18.78
CA VAL A 199 32.10 6.09 -19.60
C VAL A 199 32.09 5.42 -20.96
N ALA A 200 31.72 6.17 -21.99
CA ALA A 200 31.65 5.70 -23.37
C ALA A 200 33.07 5.42 -23.93
N PRO A 201 33.20 4.71 -25.09
CA PRO A 201 34.50 4.52 -25.75
C PRO A 201 35.26 5.80 -26.07
N SER A 202 34.57 6.94 -26.17
CA SER A 202 35.17 8.28 -26.35
C SER A 202 35.88 8.81 -25.10
N GLY A 203 35.78 8.15 -23.94
CA GLY A 203 36.26 8.60 -22.64
C GLY A 203 35.32 9.55 -21.90
N LYS A 204 34.24 10.00 -22.56
CA LYS A 204 33.22 10.87 -21.92
C LYS A 204 32.11 10.03 -21.32
N ILE A 205 31.50 10.55 -20.25
CA ILE A 205 30.29 9.96 -19.67
C ILE A 205 29.08 10.18 -20.57
N SER A 206 28.17 9.22 -20.55
CA SER A 206 26.85 9.38 -21.17
C SER A 206 26.03 10.37 -20.36
N GLN A 207 25.48 11.40 -21.02
CA GLN A 207 24.69 12.49 -20.38
C GLN A 207 23.47 12.79 -21.23
N ASP A 208 22.32 13.01 -20.55
CA ASP A 208 21.01 13.36 -21.11
C ASP A 208 20.63 12.49 -22.33
N LYS A 209 20.86 11.19 -22.23
CA LYS A 209 20.59 10.27 -23.34
C LYS A 209 20.31 8.83 -22.91
N TRP A 210 19.73 8.11 -23.83
CA TRP A 210 19.61 6.65 -23.79
C TRP A 210 20.87 5.97 -24.28
N GLU A 211 21.24 4.91 -23.60
CA GLU A 211 22.32 4.00 -24.03
C GLU A 211 21.88 2.55 -23.94
N LYS A 212 22.16 1.77 -24.98
CA LYS A 212 21.96 0.32 -24.96
C LYS A 212 23.28 -0.35 -24.61
N ILE A 213 23.35 -0.93 -23.41
CA ILE A 213 24.57 -1.54 -22.89
C ILE A 213 24.27 -3.00 -22.57
N ASN A 214 25.01 -3.91 -23.20
CA ASN A 214 24.83 -5.37 -23.04
C ASN A 214 23.36 -5.83 -23.22
N GLY A 215 22.66 -5.25 -24.20
CA GLY A 215 21.28 -5.62 -24.54
C GLY A 215 20.19 -4.88 -23.76
N SER A 216 20.49 -4.24 -22.64
CA SER A 216 19.54 -3.46 -21.83
C SER A 216 19.65 -1.97 -22.10
N TRP A 217 18.51 -1.26 -22.01
CA TRP A 217 18.45 0.18 -22.16
C TRP A 217 18.61 0.86 -20.81
N TYR A 218 19.39 1.95 -20.78
CA TYR A 218 19.64 2.81 -19.62
C TYR A 218 19.42 4.27 -20.04
N TYR A 219 19.05 5.10 -19.10
CA TYR A 219 19.02 6.54 -19.30
C TYR A 219 19.93 7.24 -18.29
N PHE A 220 20.74 8.15 -18.79
CA PHE A 220 21.64 8.99 -18.01
C PHE A 220 21.10 10.41 -17.99
N ASP A 221 21.00 11.00 -16.81
CA ASP A 221 20.54 12.36 -16.65
C ASP A 221 21.53 13.40 -17.19
N LYS A 222 21.20 14.68 -17.04
CA LYS A 222 22.05 15.80 -17.51
C LYS A 222 23.44 15.84 -16.84
N ASP A 223 23.58 15.30 -15.64
CA ASP A 223 24.83 15.23 -14.88
C ASP A 223 25.56 13.90 -15.11
N GLY A 224 25.02 13.02 -15.95
CA GLY A 224 25.55 11.71 -16.31
C GLY A 224 25.22 10.61 -15.32
N GLY A 225 24.40 10.88 -14.34
CA GLY A 225 23.92 9.88 -13.38
C GLY A 225 22.94 8.91 -14.04
N MET A 226 23.13 7.61 -13.83
CA MET A 226 22.18 6.58 -14.30
C MET A 226 20.90 6.62 -13.47
N LEU A 227 19.75 6.70 -14.14
CA LEU A 227 18.46 6.56 -13.48
C LEU A 227 18.26 5.12 -13.00
N SER A 228 17.79 4.94 -11.77
CA SER A 228 17.46 3.63 -11.20
C SER A 228 16.30 3.73 -10.22
N ALA A 229 15.53 2.66 -10.09
CA ALA A 229 14.35 2.57 -9.23
C ALA A 229 13.46 3.83 -9.33
N THR A 230 13.13 4.23 -10.55
CA THR A 230 12.36 5.46 -10.83
C THR A 230 11.57 5.38 -12.13
N THR A 231 10.68 6.33 -12.33
CA THR A 231 10.01 6.59 -13.60
C THR A 231 10.55 7.87 -14.22
N PHE A 232 10.70 7.89 -15.54
CA PHE A 232 11.11 9.08 -16.27
C PHE A 232 10.55 9.11 -17.69
N LYS A 233 9.92 10.21 -18.08
CA LYS A 233 9.31 10.40 -19.42
C LYS A 233 8.41 9.23 -19.86
N GLY A 234 7.68 8.61 -18.91
CA GLY A 234 6.78 7.48 -19.18
C GLY A 234 7.46 6.11 -19.19
N TYR A 235 8.76 6.01 -18.92
CA TYR A 235 9.52 4.76 -18.85
C TYR A 235 9.80 4.37 -17.40
N LEU A 236 9.95 3.08 -17.15
CA LEU A 236 10.21 2.49 -15.84
C LEU A 236 11.61 1.90 -15.77
N PHE A 237 12.36 2.29 -14.76
CA PHE A 237 13.72 1.80 -14.51
C PHE A 237 13.75 0.95 -13.23
N ASN A 238 14.34 -0.23 -13.33
CA ASN A 238 14.50 -1.13 -12.21
C ASN A 238 15.65 -0.69 -11.28
N GLN A 239 15.88 -1.44 -10.21
CA GLN A 239 16.94 -1.12 -9.24
C GLN A 239 18.35 -1.16 -9.84
N SER A 240 18.59 -1.95 -10.88
CA SER A 240 19.87 -1.99 -11.58
C SER A 240 20.04 -0.86 -12.60
N GLY A 241 19.03 -0.01 -12.78
CA GLY A 241 18.99 1.09 -13.74
C GLY A 241 18.58 0.68 -15.15
N ALA A 242 18.40 -0.61 -15.42
CA ALA A 242 17.89 -1.05 -16.71
C ALA A 242 16.41 -0.68 -16.87
N MET A 243 16.01 -0.22 -18.06
CA MET A 243 14.63 -0.06 -18.44
C MET A 243 13.90 -1.40 -18.28
N ALA A 244 12.81 -1.41 -17.53
CA ALA A 244 12.00 -2.60 -17.36
C ALA A 244 11.14 -2.83 -18.61
N GLU A 245 11.03 -4.08 -19.05
CA GLU A 245 10.16 -4.50 -20.15
C GLU A 245 9.35 -5.72 -19.71
N ASN A 246 8.02 -5.67 -19.86
CA ASN A 246 7.08 -6.70 -19.42
C ASN A 246 7.34 -7.17 -17.97
N ASN A 247 7.63 -6.23 -17.08
CA ASN A 247 8.08 -6.56 -15.74
C ASN A 247 7.56 -5.61 -14.68
N TRP A 248 7.47 -6.16 -13.47
CA TRP A 248 7.14 -5.43 -12.26
C TRP A 248 8.37 -4.79 -11.64
N VAL A 249 8.23 -3.56 -11.18
CA VAL A 249 9.26 -2.85 -10.41
C VAL A 249 8.65 -2.24 -9.18
N LYS A 250 9.27 -2.48 -8.03
CA LYS A 250 8.89 -1.83 -6.79
C LYS A 250 9.76 -0.59 -6.58
N ILE A 251 9.12 0.57 -6.48
CA ILE A 251 9.78 1.85 -6.16
C ILE A 251 9.25 2.28 -4.79
N LYS A 252 10.13 2.31 -3.78
CA LYS A 252 9.72 2.45 -2.38
C LYS A 252 8.69 1.37 -2.02
N ASP A 253 7.48 1.74 -1.63
CA ASP A 253 6.42 0.81 -1.25
C ASP A 253 5.38 0.56 -2.34
N THR A 254 5.54 1.17 -3.51
CA THR A 254 4.58 1.09 -4.62
C THR A 254 5.10 0.23 -5.75
N TRP A 255 4.24 -0.66 -6.26
CA TRP A 255 4.52 -1.46 -7.44
C TRP A 255 4.11 -0.74 -8.72
N PHE A 256 4.93 -0.87 -9.73
CA PHE A 256 4.71 -0.39 -11.10
C PHE A 256 4.88 -1.55 -12.07
N TYR A 257 4.21 -1.49 -13.21
CA TYR A 257 4.39 -2.46 -14.28
C TYR A 257 4.74 -1.78 -15.58
N ALA A 258 5.83 -2.21 -16.22
CA ALA A 258 6.21 -1.79 -17.55
C ALA A 258 5.69 -2.77 -18.61
N ASN A 259 5.16 -2.25 -19.70
CA ASN A 259 4.81 -3.05 -20.89
C ASN A 259 6.06 -3.42 -21.71
N GLY A 260 5.87 -4.11 -22.83
CA GLY A 260 6.99 -4.56 -23.69
C GLY A 260 7.80 -3.44 -24.36
N SER A 261 7.33 -2.20 -24.34
CA SER A 261 8.07 -1.03 -24.83
C SER A 261 8.76 -0.24 -23.71
N GLY A 262 8.76 -0.76 -22.48
CA GLY A 262 9.38 -0.11 -21.32
C GLY A 262 8.51 1.00 -20.69
N ARG A 263 7.31 1.24 -21.23
CA ARG A 263 6.41 2.24 -20.67
C ARG A 263 5.62 1.66 -19.51
N TYR A 264 5.57 2.38 -18.39
CA TYR A 264 4.75 1.95 -17.27
C TYR A 264 3.26 2.23 -17.54
N VAL A 265 2.42 1.32 -17.04
CA VAL A 265 0.96 1.45 -17.10
C VAL A 265 0.52 2.51 -16.09
N GLN A 266 -0.36 3.41 -16.50
CA GLN A 266 -0.94 4.43 -15.63
C GLN A 266 -2.42 4.64 -15.97
N GLU A 267 -3.21 4.99 -14.96
CA GLU A 267 -4.63 5.34 -15.05
C GLU A 267 -5.47 4.32 -15.86
N ASN A 268 -5.11 3.04 -15.79
CA ASN A 268 -5.77 2.01 -16.60
C ASN A 268 -5.78 0.64 -15.91
N TRP A 269 -6.63 -0.23 -16.42
CA TRP A 269 -6.63 -1.65 -16.13
C TRP A 269 -5.68 -2.38 -17.08
N GLN A 270 -4.93 -3.32 -16.55
CA GLN A 270 -4.02 -4.17 -17.33
C GLN A 270 -4.13 -5.62 -16.88
N LYS A 271 -4.33 -6.52 -17.85
CA LYS A 271 -4.24 -7.96 -17.60
C LYS A 271 -2.78 -8.40 -17.69
N ILE A 272 -2.27 -8.96 -16.59
CA ILE A 272 -0.87 -9.39 -16.46
C ILE A 272 -0.87 -10.82 -15.94
N GLN A 273 -0.29 -11.73 -16.70
CA GLN A 273 -0.20 -13.16 -16.36
C GLN A 273 -1.54 -13.78 -15.91
N GLY A 274 -2.63 -13.39 -16.59
CA GLY A 274 -3.96 -13.94 -16.34
C GLY A 274 -4.81 -13.16 -15.33
N SER A 275 -4.24 -12.33 -14.46
CA SER A 275 -4.96 -11.52 -13.48
C SER A 275 -5.08 -10.06 -13.93
N TRP A 276 -6.17 -9.39 -13.53
CA TRP A 276 -6.37 -7.96 -13.77
C TRP A 276 -5.77 -7.14 -12.62
N TYR A 277 -5.12 -6.06 -12.99
CA TYR A 277 -4.56 -5.04 -12.08
C TYR A 277 -5.01 -3.67 -12.52
N SER A 278 -5.09 -2.74 -11.60
CA SER A 278 -5.39 -1.34 -11.90
C SER A 278 -4.31 -0.42 -11.35
N PHE A 279 -4.04 0.63 -12.08
CA PHE A 279 -2.99 1.59 -11.77
C PHE A 279 -3.57 2.99 -11.62
N ASP A 280 -3.01 3.79 -10.73
CA ASP A 280 -3.37 5.18 -10.54
C ASP A 280 -2.78 6.11 -11.63
N GLN A 281 -3.07 7.39 -11.54
CA GLN A 281 -2.57 8.40 -12.49
C GLN A 281 -1.04 8.52 -12.52
N ASN A 282 -0.34 8.11 -11.46
CA ASN A 282 1.11 8.13 -11.38
C ASN A 282 1.74 6.79 -11.76
N GLY A 283 0.93 5.80 -12.12
CA GLY A 283 1.34 4.45 -12.47
C GLY A 283 1.55 3.52 -11.29
N GLY A 284 1.19 3.94 -10.09
CA GLY A 284 1.22 3.08 -8.90
C GLY A 284 0.11 2.02 -8.96
N MET A 285 0.45 0.76 -8.72
CA MET A 285 -0.53 -0.33 -8.63
C MET A 285 -1.46 -0.11 -7.43
N LEU A 286 -2.76 -0.17 -7.69
CA LEU A 286 -3.76 -0.13 -6.63
C LEU A 286 -3.83 -1.48 -5.91
N ALA A 287 -3.92 -1.46 -4.59
CA ALA A 287 -4.05 -2.65 -3.76
C ALA A 287 -4.89 -2.34 -2.51
N ASP A 288 -5.54 -3.37 -1.97
CA ASP A 288 -6.34 -3.32 -0.75
C ASP A 288 -7.44 -2.24 -0.81
N LYS A 289 -8.11 -2.11 -1.95
CA LYS A 289 -9.15 -1.08 -2.14
C LYS A 289 -10.15 -1.41 -3.24
N TRP A 290 -11.26 -0.73 -3.16
CA TRP A 290 -12.26 -0.70 -4.21
C TRP A 290 -11.87 0.26 -5.34
N LYS A 291 -12.14 -0.17 -6.55
CA LYS A 291 -12.21 0.70 -7.72
C LYS A 291 -13.55 0.43 -8.41
N GLU A 292 -14.50 1.36 -8.26
CA GLU A 292 -15.88 1.17 -8.71
C GLU A 292 -16.50 -0.11 -8.09
N SER A 293 -16.88 -1.06 -8.91
CA SER A 293 -17.48 -2.34 -8.50
C SER A 293 -16.48 -3.48 -8.28
N TYR A 294 -15.19 -3.20 -8.37
CA TYR A 294 -14.11 -4.19 -8.31
C TYR A 294 -13.25 -4.01 -7.07
N TYR A 295 -12.78 -5.08 -6.49
CA TYR A 295 -11.85 -5.06 -5.37
C TYR A 295 -10.46 -5.51 -5.78
N LEU A 296 -9.46 -4.68 -5.50
CA LEU A 296 -8.04 -5.00 -5.69
C LEU A 296 -7.50 -5.56 -4.37
N LYS A 297 -7.06 -6.82 -4.38
CA LYS A 297 -6.49 -7.50 -3.21
C LYS A 297 -5.17 -6.88 -2.77
N THR A 298 -4.65 -7.27 -1.62
CA THR A 298 -3.31 -6.86 -1.13
C THR A 298 -2.20 -7.14 -2.15
N SER A 299 -2.36 -8.17 -2.97
CA SER A 299 -1.46 -8.47 -4.09
C SER A 299 -1.60 -7.51 -5.28
N GLY A 300 -2.61 -6.63 -5.28
CA GLY A 300 -3.02 -5.79 -6.40
C GLY A 300 -3.90 -6.50 -7.43
N ALA A 301 -3.99 -7.82 -7.41
CA ALA A 301 -4.85 -8.56 -8.32
C ALA A 301 -6.33 -8.32 -8.01
N MET A 302 -7.15 -8.15 -9.04
CA MET A 302 -8.60 -8.07 -8.91
C MET A 302 -9.14 -9.37 -8.31
N ALA A 303 -10.05 -9.24 -7.37
CA ALA A 303 -10.75 -10.39 -6.78
C ALA A 303 -11.80 -10.93 -7.77
N GLU A 304 -11.87 -12.25 -7.90
CA GLU A 304 -12.81 -12.96 -8.79
C GLU A 304 -13.26 -14.26 -8.12
N ASN A 305 -14.58 -14.57 -8.14
CA ASN A 305 -15.17 -15.78 -7.57
C ASN A 305 -14.79 -16.02 -6.09
N GLU A 306 -14.73 -14.97 -5.30
CA GLU A 306 -14.30 -15.07 -3.90
C GLU A 306 -15.02 -14.09 -2.98
N TRP A 307 -15.03 -14.41 -1.69
CA TRP A 307 -15.51 -13.54 -0.63
C TRP A 307 -14.42 -12.65 -0.11
N ILE A 308 -14.73 -11.35 0.05
CA ILE A 308 -13.84 -10.36 0.64
C ILE A 308 -14.51 -9.72 1.84
N PHE A 309 -13.83 -9.73 2.98
CA PHE A 309 -14.25 -8.94 4.14
C PHE A 309 -13.58 -7.57 4.09
N ASP A 310 -14.38 -6.54 3.91
CA ASP A 310 -13.90 -5.17 3.96
C ASP A 310 -14.00 -4.61 5.37
N LYS A 311 -12.86 -4.24 5.95
CA LYS A 311 -12.77 -3.73 7.33
C LYS A 311 -13.40 -2.34 7.49
N ALA A 312 -13.37 -1.50 6.45
CA ALA A 312 -13.93 -0.16 6.49
C ALA A 312 -15.45 -0.22 6.50
N TYR A 313 -16.03 -1.10 5.69
CA TYR A 313 -17.48 -1.34 5.63
C TYR A 313 -17.96 -2.34 6.69
N LYS A 314 -17.05 -3.08 7.34
CA LYS A 314 -17.36 -4.15 8.32
C LYS A 314 -18.35 -5.17 7.76
N SER A 315 -18.23 -5.50 6.47
CA SER A 315 -19.14 -6.39 5.77
C SER A 315 -18.38 -7.31 4.82
N TRP A 316 -19.00 -8.45 4.54
CA TRP A 316 -18.57 -9.33 3.48
C TRP A 316 -19.17 -8.91 2.14
N PHE A 317 -18.40 -9.09 1.09
CA PHE A 317 -18.77 -8.89 -0.30
C PHE A 317 -18.38 -10.14 -1.09
N TYR A 318 -19.14 -10.49 -2.09
CA TYR A 318 -18.77 -11.55 -3.01
C TYR A 318 -18.45 -10.97 -4.38
N LEU A 319 -17.24 -11.25 -4.88
CA LEU A 319 -16.82 -10.85 -6.21
C LEU A 319 -17.12 -12.00 -7.18
N LYS A 320 -17.88 -11.70 -8.24
CA LYS A 320 -18.28 -12.69 -9.25
C LYS A 320 -17.15 -12.99 -10.22
N ALA A 321 -17.36 -13.88 -11.16
CA ALA A 321 -16.37 -14.27 -12.18
C ALA A 321 -15.91 -13.10 -13.08
N ASP A 322 -16.73 -12.07 -13.22
CA ASP A 322 -16.39 -10.85 -13.94
C ASP A 322 -15.68 -9.79 -13.07
N GLY A 323 -15.40 -10.13 -11.81
CA GLY A 323 -14.77 -9.27 -10.81
C GLY A 323 -15.69 -8.27 -10.14
N ARG A 324 -16.95 -8.13 -10.55
CA ARG A 324 -17.90 -7.22 -9.92
C ARG A 324 -18.49 -7.83 -8.66
N TYR A 325 -18.75 -7.01 -7.65
CA TYR A 325 -19.45 -7.50 -6.48
C TYR A 325 -20.89 -7.90 -6.81
N ALA A 326 -21.37 -8.96 -6.17
CA ALA A 326 -22.77 -9.38 -6.23
C ALA A 326 -23.66 -8.31 -5.57
N ASN A 327 -24.83 -8.01 -6.19
CA ASN A 327 -25.68 -6.89 -5.78
C ASN A 327 -27.15 -7.26 -5.92
N GLN A 328 -27.89 -7.25 -4.82
CA GLN A 328 -29.29 -7.66 -4.73
C GLN A 328 -29.54 -9.07 -5.29
N GLU A 329 -28.67 -9.99 -4.95
CA GLU A 329 -28.72 -11.37 -5.45
C GLU A 329 -28.25 -12.38 -4.39
N TRP A 330 -28.62 -13.62 -4.57
CA TRP A 330 -28.20 -14.75 -3.75
C TRP A 330 -26.90 -15.36 -4.24
N ILE A 331 -25.99 -15.63 -3.30
CA ILE A 331 -24.78 -16.43 -3.53
C ILE A 331 -24.84 -17.62 -2.58
N GLY A 332 -25.34 -18.74 -3.10
CA GLY A 332 -25.62 -19.90 -2.24
C GLY A 332 -26.67 -19.57 -1.18
N ALA A 333 -26.31 -19.65 0.07
CA ALA A 333 -27.19 -19.37 1.20
C ALA A 333 -27.15 -17.91 1.70
N TYR A 334 -26.38 -17.06 1.05
CA TYR A 334 -26.15 -15.66 1.46
C TYR A 334 -26.85 -14.69 0.51
N TYR A 335 -27.36 -13.60 1.03
CA TYR A 335 -27.93 -12.52 0.23
C TYR A 335 -27.07 -11.27 0.28
N LEU A 336 -26.71 -10.78 -0.90
CA LEU A 336 -26.00 -9.52 -1.05
C LEU A 336 -27.01 -8.40 -1.32
N LYS A 337 -27.07 -7.42 -0.44
CA LYS A 337 -27.97 -6.27 -0.53
C LYS A 337 -27.52 -5.26 -1.58
N SER A 338 -28.32 -4.23 -1.79
CA SER A 338 -27.92 -3.08 -2.59
C SER A 338 -26.59 -2.50 -2.07
N GLY A 339 -25.62 -2.30 -2.99
CA GLY A 339 -24.26 -1.93 -2.64
C GLY A 339 -23.34 -3.10 -2.31
N GLY A 340 -23.82 -4.34 -2.42
CA GLY A 340 -23.02 -5.57 -2.27
C GLY A 340 -22.78 -6.06 -0.84
N TYR A 341 -23.41 -5.45 0.15
CA TYR A 341 -23.27 -5.82 1.56
C TYR A 341 -23.97 -7.15 1.85
N MET A 342 -23.29 -8.08 2.50
CA MET A 342 -23.91 -9.31 2.95
C MET A 342 -24.96 -9.02 4.04
N ALA A 343 -26.16 -9.50 3.84
CA ALA A 343 -27.22 -9.44 4.83
C ALA A 343 -26.93 -10.38 5.99
N LYS A 344 -27.18 -9.94 7.23
CA LYS A 344 -27.09 -10.77 8.44
C LYS A 344 -27.96 -10.22 9.57
N SER A 345 -28.51 -11.12 10.38
CA SER A 345 -29.41 -10.82 11.50
C SER A 345 -30.55 -9.88 11.08
N GLU A 346 -31.08 -10.08 9.87
CA GLU A 346 -32.10 -9.19 9.31
C GLU A 346 -33.06 -9.91 8.36
N TRP A 347 -34.22 -9.31 8.17
CA TRP A 347 -35.19 -9.74 7.19
C TRP A 347 -34.88 -9.19 5.82
N ILE A 348 -34.97 -10.05 4.80
CA ILE A 348 -34.87 -9.70 3.38
C ILE A 348 -36.18 -10.02 2.69
N TYR A 349 -36.62 -9.13 1.80
CA TYR A 349 -37.66 -9.42 0.83
C TYR A 349 -37.03 -9.54 -0.54
N ASP A 350 -37.11 -10.74 -1.12
CA ASP A 350 -36.64 -10.96 -2.48
C ASP A 350 -37.78 -10.73 -3.46
N ASN A 351 -37.57 -9.78 -4.37
CA ASN A 351 -38.57 -9.43 -5.39
C ASN A 351 -38.68 -10.50 -6.49
N SER A 352 -37.67 -11.35 -6.66
CA SER A 352 -37.61 -12.34 -7.74
C SER A 352 -38.60 -13.49 -7.50
N ASP A 353 -38.68 -13.95 -6.26
CA ASP A 353 -39.61 -15.01 -5.84
C ASP A 353 -40.74 -14.51 -4.92
N LYS A 354 -40.77 -13.18 -4.64
CA LYS A 354 -41.77 -12.51 -3.80
C LYS A 354 -41.88 -13.09 -2.39
N ALA A 355 -40.76 -13.57 -1.85
CA ALA A 355 -40.68 -14.21 -0.55
C ALA A 355 -39.85 -13.40 0.44
N ARG A 356 -40.13 -13.62 1.75
CA ARG A 356 -39.32 -13.07 2.84
C ARG A 356 -38.36 -14.14 3.33
N TYR A 357 -37.17 -13.68 3.71
CA TYR A 357 -36.12 -14.50 4.30
C TYR A 357 -35.59 -13.82 5.55
N TYR A 358 -35.08 -14.60 6.47
CA TYR A 358 -34.28 -14.10 7.55
C TYR A 358 -32.86 -14.67 7.47
N LEU A 359 -31.89 -13.80 7.53
CA LEU A 359 -30.48 -14.18 7.55
C LEU A 359 -30.00 -14.20 9.00
N ASP A 360 -29.34 -15.27 9.40
CA ASP A 360 -28.78 -15.41 10.75
C ASP A 360 -27.57 -14.48 10.98
N ASP A 361 -26.91 -14.59 12.10
CA ASP A 361 -25.73 -13.81 12.45
C ASP A 361 -24.48 -14.15 11.61
N ASN A 362 -24.50 -15.31 10.92
CA ASN A 362 -23.48 -15.73 9.96
C ASN A 362 -23.84 -15.31 8.52
N GLY A 363 -25.03 -14.76 8.30
CA GLY A 363 -25.53 -14.36 7.00
C GLY A 363 -26.20 -15.47 6.19
N HIS A 364 -26.42 -16.67 6.77
CA HIS A 364 -27.16 -17.74 6.11
C HIS A 364 -28.67 -17.53 6.25
N TYR A 365 -29.43 -17.84 5.20
CA TYR A 365 -30.87 -17.93 5.41
C TYR A 365 -31.20 -19.05 6.37
N VAL A 366 -32.18 -18.81 7.24
CA VAL A 366 -32.65 -19.81 8.20
C VAL A 366 -33.71 -20.70 7.58
N SER A 367 -33.86 -21.94 8.07
CA SER A 367 -34.86 -22.89 7.62
C SER A 367 -35.49 -23.65 8.80
N GLY A 368 -36.67 -24.18 8.59
CA GLY A 368 -37.42 -24.83 9.66
C GLY A 368 -37.93 -23.84 10.70
N THR A 369 -37.94 -24.19 11.97
CA THR A 369 -38.35 -23.26 13.05
C THR A 369 -37.16 -22.50 13.57
N TYR A 370 -37.24 -21.18 13.57
CA TYR A 370 -36.18 -20.30 14.03
C TYR A 370 -36.75 -19.18 14.91
N LYS A 371 -36.05 -18.84 16.00
CA LYS A 371 -36.50 -17.84 16.94
C LYS A 371 -35.91 -16.47 16.61
N ILE A 372 -36.77 -15.48 16.37
CA ILE A 372 -36.41 -14.09 16.05
C ILE A 372 -37.17 -13.17 17.01
N ASP A 373 -36.48 -12.28 17.69
CA ASP A 373 -37.04 -11.32 18.63
C ASP A 373 -37.97 -11.97 19.68
N GLY A 374 -37.60 -13.16 20.14
CA GLY A 374 -38.35 -13.91 21.15
C GLY A 374 -39.53 -14.73 20.62
N LYS A 375 -39.88 -14.58 19.34
CA LYS A 375 -40.95 -15.32 18.66
C LYS A 375 -40.41 -16.42 17.77
N GLU A 376 -41.11 -17.53 17.68
CA GLU A 376 -40.78 -18.58 16.73
C GLU A 376 -41.39 -18.30 15.36
N HIS A 377 -40.59 -18.48 14.31
CA HIS A 377 -40.98 -18.35 12.92
C HIS A 377 -40.72 -19.65 12.19
N LEU A 378 -41.58 -19.98 11.24
CA LEU A 378 -41.47 -21.15 10.41
C LEU A 378 -40.99 -20.71 9.01
N PHE A 379 -39.94 -21.38 8.54
CA PHE A 379 -39.35 -21.19 7.23
C PHE A 379 -39.35 -22.48 6.44
N GLN A 380 -39.44 -22.37 5.13
CA GLN A 380 -39.26 -23.51 4.21
C GLN A 380 -37.81 -23.98 4.20
N LYS A 381 -37.55 -25.12 3.58
CA LYS A 381 -36.21 -25.73 3.44
C LYS A 381 -35.19 -24.76 2.82
N TYR A 382 -35.61 -23.94 1.88
CA TYR A 382 -34.76 -22.98 1.20
C TYR A 382 -34.91 -21.54 1.71
N GLY A 383 -35.40 -21.40 2.95
CA GLY A 383 -35.37 -20.14 3.69
C GLY A 383 -36.57 -19.20 3.52
N GLN A 384 -37.55 -19.55 2.66
CA GLN A 384 -38.75 -18.70 2.53
C GLN A 384 -39.55 -18.71 3.82
N TRP A 385 -39.90 -17.53 4.32
CA TRP A 385 -40.74 -17.40 5.51
C TRP A 385 -42.18 -17.81 5.22
N ILE A 386 -42.77 -18.59 6.14
CA ILE A 386 -44.14 -19.07 6.05
C ILE A 386 -45.04 -18.26 7.01
N SER A 387 -44.71 -18.27 8.31
CA SER A 387 -45.50 -17.64 9.33
C SER A 387 -44.73 -17.46 10.64
N GLU A 388 -45.22 -16.61 11.52
CA GLU A 388 -44.89 -16.66 12.94
C GLU A 388 -45.56 -17.89 13.54
N VAL A 389 -44.85 -18.68 14.33
CA VAL A 389 -45.42 -19.84 15.05
C VAL A 389 -46.11 -19.34 16.29
N SER A 390 -47.39 -19.57 16.37
CA SER A 390 -48.13 -19.28 17.60
C SER A 390 -47.68 -20.26 18.70
N THR A 391 -47.16 -19.75 19.80
CA THR A 391 -46.80 -20.54 20.99
C THR A 391 -48.01 -20.89 21.82
N GLU A 392 -49.16 -20.31 21.51
CA GLU A 392 -50.42 -20.59 22.21
C GLU A 392 -51.25 -21.62 21.42
N GLY A 393 -51.32 -22.79 21.92
CA GLY A 393 -52.43 -23.69 21.76
C GLY A 393 -52.41 -24.55 20.50
N GLY A 394 -52.17 -25.84 20.65
CA GLY A 394 -52.76 -26.82 19.79
C GLY A 394 -54.28 -26.56 19.70
N PHE A 395 -54.91 -27.08 18.62
CA PHE A 395 -56.35 -27.05 18.42
C PHE A 395 -57.09 -27.36 19.73
N VAL A 396 -57.94 -26.43 20.17
CA VAL A 396 -58.82 -26.63 21.32
C VAL A 396 -60.26 -26.69 20.78
N LYS A 397 -60.94 -27.79 21.00
CA LYS A 397 -62.33 -27.97 20.54
C LYS A 397 -63.22 -26.82 21.02
N GLY A 398 -63.90 -26.17 20.08
CA GLY A 398 -64.77 -25.04 20.35
C GLY A 398 -64.09 -23.66 20.44
N GLN A 399 -62.79 -23.61 20.29
CA GLN A 399 -62.02 -22.36 20.08
C GLN A 399 -61.52 -22.31 18.65
N TYR A 400 -62.14 -21.51 17.82
CA TYR A 400 -61.75 -21.31 16.43
C TYR A 400 -60.89 -20.06 16.33
N SER A 401 -59.77 -20.20 15.64
CA SER A 401 -58.83 -19.09 15.38
C SER A 401 -59.20 -18.31 14.12
N ASN A 402 -60.25 -18.71 13.41
CA ASN A 402 -60.61 -18.24 12.06
C ASN A 402 -59.43 -18.31 11.08
N THR A 403 -58.57 -19.29 11.26
CA THR A 403 -57.36 -19.46 10.44
C THR A 403 -57.49 -20.71 9.60
N ILE A 404 -57.30 -20.57 8.29
CA ILE A 404 -57.29 -21.64 7.30
C ILE A 404 -55.91 -21.78 6.72
N PHE A 405 -55.39 -23.00 6.67
CA PHE A 405 -54.14 -23.29 6.03
C PHE A 405 -54.38 -23.89 4.64
N LEU A 406 -53.95 -23.22 3.60
CA LEU A 406 -54.01 -23.68 2.23
C LEU A 406 -52.68 -24.30 1.79
N ASP A 407 -52.70 -25.44 1.20
CA ASP A 407 -51.53 -26.13 0.70
C ASP A 407 -51.67 -26.37 -0.82
N PRO A 408 -51.23 -25.43 -1.67
CA PRO A 408 -51.17 -25.67 -3.11
C PRO A 408 -50.09 -26.75 -3.39
N GLY A 409 -50.53 -27.94 -3.80
CA GLY A 409 -49.66 -29.10 -4.02
C GLY A 409 -48.58 -28.84 -5.08
N HIS A 410 -47.52 -29.63 -5.01
CA HIS A 410 -46.33 -29.54 -5.90
C HIS A 410 -45.63 -28.19 -5.80
N GLY A 411 -44.72 -27.83 -6.75
CA GLY A 411 -44.02 -26.55 -6.80
C GLY A 411 -42.53 -26.72 -7.09
N GLY A 412 -41.90 -25.67 -7.62
CA GLY A 412 -40.50 -25.70 -7.98
C GLY A 412 -40.18 -26.79 -9.00
N ARG A 413 -39.31 -27.73 -8.63
CA ARG A 413 -38.91 -28.87 -9.48
C ARG A 413 -39.98 -29.95 -9.57
N ASP A 414 -40.88 -30.01 -8.61
CA ASP A 414 -42.01 -30.94 -8.65
C ASP A 414 -43.17 -30.31 -9.43
N SER A 415 -43.31 -30.70 -10.68
CA SER A 415 -44.38 -30.21 -11.56
C SER A 415 -45.77 -30.76 -11.22
N GLY A 416 -45.81 -31.87 -10.45
CA GLY A 416 -47.00 -32.73 -10.42
C GLY A 416 -47.31 -33.34 -11.77
N ALA A 417 -48.57 -33.65 -12.02
CA ALA A 417 -49.02 -34.10 -13.34
C ALA A 417 -48.78 -33.04 -14.40
N PHE A 418 -48.30 -33.46 -15.56
CA PHE A 418 -48.01 -32.58 -16.68
C PHE A 418 -48.71 -33.06 -17.94
N TYR A 419 -49.61 -32.22 -18.50
CA TYR A 419 -50.38 -32.59 -19.65
C TYR A 419 -50.72 -31.33 -20.50
N TYR A 420 -50.65 -31.41 -21.84
CA TYR A 420 -50.87 -30.29 -22.78
C TYR A 420 -50.16 -29.02 -22.39
N ASN A 421 -48.89 -29.10 -22.00
CA ASN A 421 -48.06 -27.99 -21.55
C ASN A 421 -48.58 -27.24 -20.32
N VAL A 422 -49.41 -27.91 -19.52
CA VAL A 422 -49.89 -27.38 -18.22
C VAL A 422 -49.38 -28.28 -17.11
N ALA A 423 -48.72 -27.70 -16.15
CA ALA A 423 -48.27 -28.38 -14.95
C ALA A 423 -49.32 -28.28 -13.84
N GLU A 424 -49.52 -29.34 -13.08
CA GLU A 424 -50.42 -29.37 -11.95
C GLU A 424 -50.09 -28.28 -10.92
N LYS A 425 -48.84 -28.07 -10.63
CA LYS A 425 -48.36 -27.00 -9.72
C LYS A 425 -48.90 -25.62 -10.09
N ASP A 426 -49.06 -25.32 -11.37
CA ASP A 426 -49.55 -24.03 -11.85
C ASP A 426 -51.04 -23.87 -11.68
N LEU A 427 -51.79 -24.97 -11.93
CA LEU A 427 -53.22 -24.99 -11.67
C LEU A 427 -53.52 -24.89 -10.17
N ASN A 428 -52.77 -25.60 -9.34
CA ASN A 428 -52.90 -25.52 -7.89
C ASN A 428 -52.69 -24.09 -7.39
N MET A 429 -51.70 -23.38 -7.93
CA MET A 429 -51.45 -21.98 -7.59
C MET A 429 -52.56 -21.03 -8.06
N GLN A 430 -53.19 -21.31 -9.21
CA GLN A 430 -54.32 -20.48 -9.68
C GLN A 430 -55.53 -20.64 -8.78
N ILE A 431 -55.86 -21.87 -8.38
CA ILE A 431 -56.98 -22.11 -7.44
C ILE A 431 -56.65 -21.55 -6.08
N TYR A 432 -55.45 -21.76 -5.55
CA TYR A 432 -55.00 -21.22 -4.29
C TYR A 432 -55.20 -19.70 -4.23
N ARG A 433 -54.75 -18.95 -5.22
CA ARG A 433 -54.87 -17.47 -5.26
C ARG A 433 -56.34 -17.03 -5.22
N LYS A 434 -57.21 -17.67 -5.97
CA LYS A 434 -58.66 -17.37 -5.98
C LYS A 434 -59.30 -17.71 -4.65
N LEU A 435 -58.98 -18.87 -4.10
CA LEU A 435 -59.55 -19.32 -2.81
C LEU A 435 -59.05 -18.45 -1.67
N ARG A 436 -57.77 -18.12 -1.64
CA ARG A 436 -57.20 -17.20 -0.64
C ARG A 436 -57.91 -15.87 -0.64
N SER A 437 -58.01 -15.21 -1.80
CA SER A 437 -58.73 -13.92 -1.89
C SER A 437 -60.14 -14.01 -1.35
N LYS A 438 -60.86 -15.09 -1.71
CA LYS A 438 -62.24 -15.27 -1.28
C LYS A 438 -62.37 -15.52 0.23
N LEU A 439 -61.45 -16.28 0.82
CA LEU A 439 -61.44 -16.52 2.26
C LEU A 439 -61.06 -15.30 3.08
N GLU A 440 -60.09 -14.50 2.60
CA GLU A 440 -59.68 -13.23 3.21
C GLU A 440 -60.83 -12.19 3.14
N GLU A 441 -61.57 -12.13 2.03
CA GLU A 441 -62.81 -11.32 1.93
C GLU A 441 -63.88 -11.69 2.95
N LEU A 442 -63.96 -12.98 3.29
CA LEU A 442 -64.87 -13.52 4.31
C LEU A 442 -64.36 -13.34 5.75
N GLY A 443 -63.19 -12.74 5.93
CA GLY A 443 -62.62 -12.43 7.23
C GLY A 443 -61.78 -13.54 7.85
N TYR A 444 -61.41 -14.57 7.07
CA TYR A 444 -60.53 -15.61 7.56
C TYR A 444 -59.05 -15.19 7.41
N LYS A 445 -58.25 -15.59 8.36
CA LYS A 445 -56.80 -15.56 8.24
C LYS A 445 -56.33 -16.73 7.39
N VAL A 446 -55.63 -16.50 6.31
CA VAL A 446 -55.14 -17.58 5.43
C VAL A 446 -53.62 -17.73 5.56
N LEU A 447 -53.18 -18.92 5.90
CA LEU A 447 -51.80 -19.36 5.90
C LEU A 447 -51.60 -20.31 4.72
N THR A 448 -50.34 -20.50 4.27
CA THR A 448 -50.03 -21.38 3.14
C THR A 448 -48.70 -22.06 3.26
N SER A 449 -48.55 -23.21 2.62
CA SER A 449 -47.26 -23.90 2.46
C SER A 449 -46.36 -23.20 1.43
N ARG A 450 -46.94 -22.53 0.42
CA ARG A 450 -46.26 -21.72 -0.58
C ARG A 450 -47.19 -20.70 -1.20
N ASP A 451 -46.69 -19.60 -1.64
CA ASP A 451 -47.43 -18.57 -2.41
C ASP A 451 -46.74 -18.20 -3.73
N SER A 452 -45.67 -18.91 -4.05
CA SER A 452 -44.90 -18.80 -5.30
C SER A 452 -44.54 -20.23 -5.82
N ASP A 453 -43.84 -20.29 -6.97
CA ASP A 453 -43.41 -21.57 -7.56
C ASP A 453 -42.09 -22.03 -6.94
N ILE A 454 -42.15 -22.57 -5.74
CA ILE A 454 -41.01 -23.06 -4.95
C ILE A 454 -41.22 -24.53 -4.55
N ASP A 455 -40.10 -25.23 -4.35
CA ASP A 455 -40.10 -26.61 -3.81
C ASP A 455 -40.49 -26.61 -2.32
N VAL A 456 -41.51 -27.38 -1.98
CA VAL A 456 -41.86 -27.70 -0.59
C VAL A 456 -41.96 -29.19 -0.45
N ASP A 457 -41.11 -29.80 0.38
CA ASP A 457 -41.05 -31.26 0.51
C ASP A 457 -42.37 -31.82 1.01
N PHE A 458 -42.93 -32.71 0.21
CA PHE A 458 -44.23 -33.32 0.46
C PHE A 458 -44.24 -34.16 1.75
N VAL A 459 -43.18 -34.92 2.03
CA VAL A 459 -43.15 -35.88 3.12
C VAL A 459 -42.85 -35.21 4.46
N THR A 460 -41.91 -34.29 4.46
CA THR A 460 -41.31 -33.78 5.70
C THR A 460 -41.73 -32.36 6.07
N GLU A 461 -42.09 -31.53 5.10
CA GLU A 461 -42.33 -30.13 5.33
C GLU A 461 -43.81 -29.75 5.40
N ARG A 462 -44.65 -30.11 4.44
CA ARG A 462 -46.06 -29.66 4.37
C ARG A 462 -46.84 -29.96 5.64
N SER A 463 -46.80 -31.22 6.10
CA SER A 463 -47.46 -31.63 7.33
C SER A 463 -46.90 -30.92 8.57
N ARG A 464 -45.58 -30.70 8.60
CA ARG A 464 -44.93 -30.00 9.71
C ARG A 464 -45.34 -28.52 9.77
N MET A 465 -45.49 -27.87 8.61
CA MET A 465 -45.94 -26.51 8.51
C MET A 465 -47.31 -26.31 9.13
N VAL A 466 -48.31 -27.03 8.67
CA VAL A 466 -49.70 -26.90 9.21
C VAL A 466 -49.77 -27.24 10.68
N ASN A 467 -49.05 -28.26 11.14
CA ASN A 467 -49.11 -28.71 12.52
C ASN A 467 -48.44 -27.79 13.53
N LYS A 468 -47.65 -26.86 13.07
CA LYS A 468 -47.06 -25.78 13.87
C LYS A 468 -47.92 -24.53 13.93
N THR A 469 -49.06 -24.50 13.24
CA THR A 469 -50.02 -23.42 13.27
C THR A 469 -51.24 -23.81 14.09
N ASN A 470 -52.00 -22.81 14.55
CA ASN A 470 -53.30 -23.00 15.16
C ASN A 470 -54.45 -22.92 14.15
N SER A 471 -54.17 -23.34 12.89
CA SER A 471 -55.18 -23.34 11.84
C SER A 471 -56.32 -24.27 12.16
N ASP A 472 -57.54 -23.80 11.98
CA ASP A 472 -58.75 -24.58 12.23
C ASP A 472 -58.99 -25.60 11.15
N ILE A 473 -58.60 -25.26 9.90
CA ILE A 473 -58.81 -26.06 8.72
C ILE A 473 -57.51 -26.10 7.91
N PHE A 474 -57.18 -27.28 7.40
CA PHE A 474 -56.12 -27.51 6.39
C PHE A 474 -56.77 -27.99 5.08
N ILE A 475 -56.47 -27.32 4.00
CA ILE A 475 -56.94 -27.66 2.64
C ILE A 475 -55.73 -27.84 1.72
N SER A 476 -55.48 -29.04 1.27
CA SER A 476 -54.51 -29.35 0.25
C SER A 476 -55.18 -29.36 -1.13
N ILE A 477 -54.58 -28.68 -2.09
CA ILE A 477 -55.15 -28.46 -3.43
C ILE A 477 -54.33 -29.24 -4.44
N HIS A 478 -54.93 -30.17 -5.12
CA HIS A 478 -54.33 -31.00 -6.15
C HIS A 478 -55.27 -31.17 -7.36
N PHE A 479 -54.67 -31.40 -8.53
CA PHE A 479 -55.37 -31.85 -9.72
C PHE A 479 -54.95 -33.29 -10.07
N ASN A 480 -55.84 -34.26 -9.85
CA ASN A 480 -55.54 -35.65 -10.12
C ASN A 480 -55.45 -35.93 -11.62
N ALA A 481 -54.46 -36.75 -12.01
CA ALA A 481 -54.35 -37.31 -13.35
C ALA A 481 -54.59 -38.82 -13.33
N THR A 482 -55.33 -39.31 -14.28
CA THR A 482 -55.66 -40.76 -14.35
C THR A 482 -54.58 -41.59 -15.02
N GLY A 483 -53.52 -40.97 -15.55
CA GLY A 483 -52.48 -41.64 -16.32
C GLY A 483 -52.96 -42.26 -17.64
N ASN A 484 -54.23 -42.04 -18.00
CA ASN A 484 -54.81 -42.54 -19.22
C ASN A 484 -55.32 -41.38 -20.11
N THR A 485 -54.84 -41.31 -21.32
CA THR A 485 -55.15 -40.23 -22.30
C THR A 485 -56.64 -40.16 -22.67
N TYR A 486 -57.39 -41.21 -22.43
CA TYR A 486 -58.84 -41.33 -22.80
C TYR A 486 -59.75 -41.48 -21.59
N SER A 487 -59.32 -41.09 -20.41
CA SER A 487 -60.18 -41.16 -19.21
C SER A 487 -61.38 -40.23 -19.35
N LYS A 488 -62.58 -40.77 -19.04
CA LYS A 488 -63.81 -39.98 -18.91
C LYS A 488 -64.05 -39.53 -17.45
N ALA A 489 -63.08 -39.75 -16.56
CA ALA A 489 -63.18 -39.33 -15.15
C ALA A 489 -63.13 -37.82 -15.09
N SER A 490 -64.13 -37.22 -14.47
CA SER A 490 -64.21 -35.79 -14.22
C SER A 490 -64.94 -35.56 -12.92
N GLY A 491 -64.68 -34.43 -12.27
CA GLY A 491 -65.33 -34.04 -11.01
C GLY A 491 -64.36 -33.59 -9.92
N ILE A 492 -64.90 -33.25 -8.78
CA ILE A 492 -64.16 -32.83 -7.60
C ILE A 492 -64.17 -34.03 -6.63
N GLN A 493 -63.00 -34.38 -6.13
CA GLN A 493 -62.84 -35.40 -5.09
C GLN A 493 -62.34 -34.68 -3.81
N THR A 494 -62.98 -34.97 -2.71
CA THR A 494 -62.56 -34.51 -1.40
C THR A 494 -62.18 -35.72 -0.54
N TYR A 495 -60.94 -35.66 -0.01
CA TYR A 495 -60.45 -36.67 0.93
C TYR A 495 -60.46 -36.11 2.33
N SER A 496 -61.15 -36.76 3.26
CA SER A 496 -61.04 -36.43 4.67
C SER A 496 -60.13 -37.44 5.36
N TYR A 497 -59.48 -36.97 6.43
CA TYR A 497 -58.66 -37.84 7.24
C TYR A 497 -59.53 -38.86 8.00
N SER A 498 -59.17 -40.12 7.97
CA SER A 498 -59.83 -41.18 8.73
C SER A 498 -58.88 -41.82 9.76
N ASP A 499 -59.43 -42.38 10.79
CA ASP A 499 -58.73 -43.09 11.86
C ASP A 499 -58.32 -44.53 11.49
N GLU A 500 -58.75 -45.01 10.33
CA GLU A 500 -58.37 -46.30 9.77
C GLU A 500 -57.59 -46.15 8.46
N PRO A 501 -56.31 -45.79 8.52
CA PRO A 501 -55.55 -45.58 7.33
C PRO A 501 -55.12 -46.93 6.69
N ASP A 502 -55.14 -46.98 5.36
CA ASP A 502 -54.73 -48.13 4.57
C ASP A 502 -53.24 -48.50 4.75
N TYR A 503 -52.45 -47.64 5.34
CA TYR A 503 -51.03 -47.81 5.57
C TYR A 503 -50.59 -47.45 7.00
N PRO A 504 -50.89 -48.26 7.99
CA PRO A 504 -50.60 -47.95 9.41
C PRO A 504 -49.13 -47.71 9.72
N SER A 505 -48.21 -48.32 8.97
CA SER A 505 -46.75 -48.14 9.18
C SER A 505 -46.20 -46.76 8.84
N LYS A 506 -46.95 -45.95 8.11
CA LYS A 506 -46.57 -44.56 7.75
C LYS A 506 -47.18 -43.50 8.67
N ILE A 507 -47.94 -43.92 9.66
CA ILE A 507 -48.61 -43.01 10.55
C ILE A 507 -47.69 -42.63 11.69
N ASN A 508 -47.39 -41.37 11.81
CA ASN A 508 -46.68 -40.85 12.96
C ASN A 508 -47.64 -40.66 14.14
N LYS A 509 -47.43 -41.42 15.22
CA LYS A 509 -48.26 -41.34 16.44
C LYS A 509 -48.40 -39.93 17.00
N TYR A 510 -47.47 -39.05 16.75
CA TYR A 510 -47.52 -37.65 17.14
C TYR A 510 -48.70 -36.88 16.50
N TRP A 511 -49.09 -37.24 15.28
CA TRP A 511 -50.17 -36.62 14.52
C TRP A 511 -51.54 -37.17 14.82
N HIS A 512 -51.60 -38.35 15.41
CA HIS A 512 -52.85 -39.00 15.82
C HIS A 512 -53.40 -38.52 17.17
N ASN A 513 -52.70 -37.69 17.90
CA ASN A 513 -53.10 -37.28 19.26
C ASN A 513 -54.13 -36.13 19.32
N HIS A 514 -54.81 -35.83 18.22
CA HIS A 514 -55.86 -34.80 18.20
C HIS A 514 -57.18 -35.37 17.66
N PRO A 515 -57.93 -36.16 18.47
CA PRO A 515 -59.16 -36.79 18.03
C PRO A 515 -60.25 -35.78 17.62
N ASP A 516 -60.20 -34.57 18.14
CA ASP A 516 -61.14 -33.52 17.76
C ASP A 516 -60.89 -33.00 16.32
N ARG A 517 -59.64 -32.91 15.88
CA ARG A 517 -59.31 -32.58 14.48
C ARG A 517 -59.78 -33.65 13.49
N MET A 518 -59.70 -34.93 13.88
CA MET A 518 -60.22 -36.00 13.07
C MET A 518 -61.75 -35.95 12.95
N SER A 519 -62.42 -35.66 14.06
CA SER A 519 -63.86 -35.49 14.08
C SER A 519 -64.34 -34.34 13.19
N GLU A 520 -63.66 -33.19 13.23
CA GLU A 520 -64.01 -32.07 12.38
C GLU A 520 -63.66 -32.33 10.89
N SER A 521 -62.54 -33.01 10.59
CA SER A 521 -62.22 -33.42 9.22
C SER A 521 -63.26 -34.33 8.57
N LYS A 522 -63.89 -35.20 9.38
CA LYS A 522 -64.97 -36.05 8.88
C LYS A 522 -66.28 -35.28 8.64
N ARG A 523 -66.44 -34.13 9.29
CA ARG A 523 -67.62 -33.27 9.12
C ARG A 523 -67.56 -32.41 7.86
N LEU A 524 -66.33 -32.05 7.40
CA LEU A 524 -66.10 -31.31 6.17
C LEU A 524 -66.21 -32.22 4.96
#